data_f7d6dbf121626098e7becdb63876d0de
#
_entry.id   f7d6dbf121626098e7becdb63876d0de
#
_cell.length_a   1.000
_cell.length_b   1.000
_cell.length_c   1.000
_cell.angle_alpha   90.00
_cell.angle_beta   90.00
_cell.angle_gamma   90.00
#
_symmetry.space_group_name_H-M   'P 1'
#
loop_
_entity.id
_entity.type
_entity.pdbx_description
1 polymer ?
#
loop_
_entity_poly.entity_id
_entity_poly.type
_entity_poly.pdbx_seq_one_letter_code
_entity_poly.pdbx_strand_id
1 'polypeptide(L)'
;MVKVGINGFGRIGRNVLRAALGHPDIQIVAINDLTDSKTLAHLLKYDSLLGKLDADVTAGEGQLVVDGKPITVFSERDPANIPWHQREVDIVIEATGFFTDRDKAAVHIHSGGAKRVIISAPGKNDDLTIVMGVNDSLYSPDKHFVVSNGSCTTNGLAPAAQVLHQHFGIKHGLMNTTHAYTNSQALHDQPEKDLRGARAAALSIVPYSSGAAKALGKVIPELDGRLTGYSLRVPVPVVSIVDLTVTLAREVTAEEVNNAFREAAAAGPLKGILGYSDEPLVSSDYQGDPRSSIIDGLSTLVIGGNMVKILAWYDNEWGFSNRLVDLALMMARRER
;
A
#
# COMPACT_ATOMS: atom_id res chain seq x y z
N MET A 1 -11.93 -0.07 -20.18
CA MET A 1 -11.96 -0.82 -18.91
C MET A 1 -10.70 -1.68 -18.88
N VAL A 2 -9.88 -1.57 -17.83
CA VAL A 2 -8.68 -2.41 -17.65
C VAL A 2 -9.06 -3.73 -17.00
N LYS A 3 -8.55 -4.85 -17.53
CA LYS A 3 -8.76 -6.19 -16.99
C LYS A 3 -7.60 -6.56 -16.07
N VAL A 4 -7.91 -6.82 -14.80
CA VAL A 4 -6.92 -7.09 -13.77
C VAL A 4 -7.02 -8.52 -13.27
N GLY A 5 -5.87 -9.18 -13.16
CA GLY A 5 -5.67 -10.44 -12.45
C GLY A 5 -5.04 -10.18 -11.08
N ILE A 6 -5.38 -10.99 -10.08
CA ILE A 6 -4.79 -10.92 -8.75
C ILE A 6 -4.11 -12.24 -8.43
N ASN A 7 -2.80 -12.23 -8.22
CA ASN A 7 -2.07 -13.38 -7.71
C ASN A 7 -1.91 -13.29 -6.19
N GLY A 8 -2.55 -14.18 -5.45
CA GLY A 8 -2.67 -14.15 -3.99
C GLY A 8 -3.93 -13.40 -3.52
N PHE A 9 -4.91 -14.16 -3.06
CA PHE A 9 -6.19 -13.61 -2.60
C PHE A 9 -6.27 -13.55 -1.06
N GLY A 10 -5.13 -13.15 -0.45
CA GLY A 10 -5.02 -12.84 0.97
C GLY A 10 -5.71 -11.53 1.33
N ARG A 11 -5.31 -10.91 2.43
CA ARG A 11 -5.90 -9.63 2.88
C ARG A 11 -5.85 -8.56 1.78
N ILE A 12 -4.66 -8.29 1.23
CA ILE A 12 -4.50 -7.22 0.21
C ILE A 12 -5.25 -7.57 -1.09
N GLY A 13 -5.16 -8.81 -1.58
CA GLY A 13 -5.88 -9.21 -2.79
C GLY A 13 -7.39 -9.04 -2.67
N ARG A 14 -7.99 -9.42 -1.53
CA ARG A 14 -9.43 -9.22 -1.27
C ARG A 14 -9.78 -7.74 -1.11
N ASN A 15 -8.95 -6.95 -0.45
CA ASN A 15 -9.18 -5.51 -0.30
C ASN A 15 -9.08 -4.78 -1.65
N VAL A 16 -8.16 -5.18 -2.53
CA VAL A 16 -8.07 -4.66 -3.91
C VAL A 16 -9.37 -4.95 -4.68
N LEU A 17 -9.89 -6.18 -4.59
CA LEU A 17 -11.17 -6.50 -5.23
C LEU A 17 -12.29 -5.63 -4.66
N ARG A 18 -12.41 -5.51 -3.34
CA ARG A 18 -13.42 -4.65 -2.70
C ARG A 18 -13.28 -3.18 -3.14
N ALA A 19 -12.06 -2.65 -3.20
CA ALA A 19 -11.81 -1.27 -3.65
C ALA A 19 -12.12 -1.05 -5.13
N ALA A 20 -11.97 -2.09 -5.96
CA ALA A 20 -12.28 -2.04 -7.39
C ALA A 20 -13.79 -2.17 -7.70
N LEU A 21 -14.60 -2.67 -6.75
CA LEU A 21 -16.03 -2.85 -6.97
C LEU A 21 -16.73 -1.51 -7.26
N GLY A 22 -17.57 -1.50 -8.28
CA GLY A 22 -18.32 -0.30 -8.70
C GLY A 22 -17.51 0.71 -9.50
N HIS A 23 -16.18 0.55 -9.63
CA HIS A 23 -15.39 1.46 -10.48
C HIS A 23 -15.57 1.12 -11.96
N PRO A 24 -15.97 2.08 -12.82
CA PRO A 24 -16.36 1.79 -14.21
C PRO A 24 -15.18 1.40 -15.12
N ASP A 25 -13.95 1.80 -14.78
CA ASP A 25 -12.78 1.66 -15.64
C ASP A 25 -11.91 0.44 -15.33
N ILE A 26 -12.23 -0.34 -14.27
CA ILE A 26 -11.46 -1.52 -13.84
C ILE A 26 -12.38 -2.73 -13.67
N GLN A 27 -11.88 -3.91 -14.03
CA GLN A 27 -12.56 -5.18 -13.81
C GLN A 27 -11.55 -6.22 -13.32
N ILE A 28 -11.83 -6.84 -12.19
CA ILE A 28 -11.10 -8.05 -11.76
C ILE A 28 -11.72 -9.22 -12.52
N VAL A 29 -10.93 -9.88 -13.39
CA VAL A 29 -11.40 -10.96 -14.25
C VAL A 29 -10.89 -12.34 -13.85
N ALA A 30 -9.80 -12.37 -13.09
CA ALA A 30 -9.20 -13.61 -12.61
C ALA A 30 -8.46 -13.42 -11.28
N ILE A 31 -8.41 -14.49 -10.52
CA ILE A 31 -7.66 -14.61 -9.25
C ILE A 31 -6.85 -15.90 -9.34
N ASN A 32 -5.67 -15.91 -8.75
CA ASN A 32 -4.95 -17.16 -8.47
C ASN A 32 -4.72 -17.28 -6.97
N ASP A 33 -5.17 -18.38 -6.38
CA ASP A 33 -4.93 -18.74 -4.98
C ASP A 33 -5.01 -20.25 -4.81
N LEU A 34 -4.27 -20.82 -3.86
CA LEU A 34 -4.26 -22.26 -3.61
C LEU A 34 -5.46 -22.72 -2.78
N THR A 35 -6.24 -21.79 -2.27
CA THR A 35 -7.45 -22.02 -1.48
C THR A 35 -8.67 -22.23 -2.40
N ASP A 36 -9.59 -23.07 -2.00
CA ASP A 36 -10.81 -23.36 -2.75
C ASP A 36 -11.74 -22.13 -2.88
N SER A 37 -12.50 -22.08 -3.97
CA SER A 37 -13.39 -20.95 -4.31
C SER A 37 -14.44 -20.66 -3.22
N LYS A 38 -14.94 -21.67 -2.51
CA LYS A 38 -15.97 -21.51 -1.47
C LYS A 38 -15.39 -20.77 -0.27
N THR A 39 -14.19 -21.14 0.16
CA THR A 39 -13.46 -20.47 1.24
C THR A 39 -13.09 -19.03 0.84
N LEU A 40 -12.62 -18.81 -0.41
CA LEU A 40 -12.31 -17.47 -0.92
C LEU A 40 -13.56 -16.57 -0.97
N ALA A 41 -14.70 -17.09 -1.42
CA ALA A 41 -15.97 -16.35 -1.43
C ALA A 41 -16.40 -15.96 -0.01
N HIS A 42 -16.30 -16.89 0.93
CA HIS A 42 -16.64 -16.62 2.34
C HIS A 42 -15.76 -15.50 2.92
N LEU A 43 -14.45 -15.58 2.74
CA LEU A 43 -13.51 -14.56 3.25
C LEU A 43 -13.59 -13.22 2.50
N LEU A 44 -14.07 -13.21 1.26
CA LEU A 44 -14.38 -11.96 0.56
C LEU A 44 -15.65 -11.32 1.12
N LYS A 45 -16.69 -12.13 1.39
CA LYS A 45 -17.99 -11.65 1.90
C LYS A 45 -17.87 -11.14 3.33
N TYR A 46 -17.16 -11.86 4.19
CA TYR A 46 -17.05 -11.57 5.62
C TYR A 46 -15.62 -11.24 6.00
N ASP A 47 -15.40 -10.04 6.49
CA ASP A 47 -14.10 -9.55 6.92
C ASP A 47 -14.19 -8.99 8.34
N SER A 48 -13.29 -9.40 9.23
CA SER A 48 -13.32 -8.99 10.64
C SER A 48 -13.04 -7.50 10.85
N LEU A 49 -12.36 -6.85 9.89
CA LEU A 49 -11.97 -5.44 9.97
C LEU A 49 -12.88 -4.57 9.12
N LEU A 50 -13.15 -4.96 7.87
CA LEU A 50 -13.99 -4.19 6.95
C LEU A 50 -15.48 -4.57 7.00
N GLY A 51 -15.84 -5.57 7.81
CA GLY A 51 -17.20 -6.02 7.92
C GLY A 51 -17.71 -6.79 6.70
N LYS A 52 -19.01 -7.00 6.65
CA LYS A 52 -19.71 -7.71 5.58
C LYS A 52 -19.71 -6.85 4.31
N LEU A 53 -19.25 -7.45 3.19
CA LEU A 53 -19.29 -6.80 1.89
C LEU A 53 -20.76 -6.66 1.41
N ASP A 54 -21.14 -5.44 1.04
CA ASP A 54 -22.45 -5.16 0.44
C ASP A 54 -22.42 -5.47 -1.07
N ALA A 55 -22.33 -6.76 -1.38
CA ALA A 55 -22.37 -7.32 -2.72
C ALA A 55 -22.86 -8.76 -2.63
N ASP A 56 -23.50 -9.30 -3.66
CA ASP A 56 -23.79 -10.73 -3.72
C ASP A 56 -22.53 -11.49 -4.09
N VAL A 57 -22.12 -12.43 -3.22
CA VAL A 57 -20.90 -13.23 -3.43
C VAL A 57 -21.24 -14.70 -3.35
N THR A 58 -21.04 -15.41 -4.46
CA THR A 58 -21.21 -16.86 -4.56
C THR A 58 -19.97 -17.52 -5.12
N ALA A 59 -19.84 -18.81 -4.94
CA ALA A 59 -18.75 -19.62 -5.47
C ALA A 59 -19.28 -20.72 -6.39
N GLY A 60 -18.60 -20.92 -7.51
CA GLY A 60 -18.72 -22.07 -8.40
C GLY A 60 -17.43 -22.85 -8.49
N GLU A 61 -17.41 -23.90 -9.30
CA GLU A 61 -16.20 -24.65 -9.59
C GLU A 61 -15.23 -23.77 -10.39
N GLY A 62 -14.04 -23.50 -9.82
CA GLY A 62 -13.02 -22.66 -10.42
C GLY A 62 -13.43 -21.19 -10.64
N GLN A 63 -14.43 -20.69 -9.91
CA GLN A 63 -14.86 -19.30 -10.05
C GLN A 63 -15.49 -18.71 -8.79
N LEU A 64 -15.39 -17.40 -8.66
CA LEU A 64 -16.25 -16.57 -7.81
C LEU A 64 -17.24 -15.82 -8.70
N VAL A 65 -18.42 -15.51 -8.14
CA VAL A 65 -19.38 -14.61 -8.79
C VAL A 65 -19.67 -13.49 -7.82
N VAL A 66 -19.43 -12.25 -8.25
CA VAL A 66 -19.68 -11.04 -7.44
C VAL A 66 -20.65 -10.15 -8.21
N ASP A 67 -21.82 -9.90 -7.64
CA ASP A 67 -22.93 -9.15 -8.28
C ASP A 67 -23.23 -9.67 -9.71
N GLY A 68 -23.29 -10.99 -9.86
CA GLY A 68 -23.57 -11.67 -11.13
C GLY A 68 -22.39 -11.69 -12.11
N LYS A 69 -21.24 -11.08 -11.78
CA LYS A 69 -20.04 -11.07 -12.63
C LYS A 69 -19.09 -12.21 -12.25
N PRO A 70 -18.78 -13.13 -13.17
CA PRO A 70 -17.86 -14.23 -12.90
C PRO A 70 -16.40 -13.77 -12.87
N ILE A 71 -15.64 -14.25 -11.89
CA ILE A 71 -14.20 -14.09 -11.73
C ILE A 71 -13.59 -15.49 -11.73
N THR A 72 -12.73 -15.78 -12.67
CA THR A 72 -12.05 -17.10 -12.73
C THR A 72 -11.09 -17.25 -11.55
N VAL A 73 -11.08 -18.43 -10.94
CA VAL A 73 -10.12 -18.79 -9.89
C VAL A 73 -9.19 -19.86 -10.42
N PHE A 74 -7.94 -19.50 -10.63
CA PHE A 74 -6.84 -20.43 -10.88
C PHE A 74 -6.26 -20.92 -9.55
N SER A 75 -5.60 -22.08 -9.55
CA SER A 75 -4.98 -22.67 -8.37
C SER A 75 -3.57 -23.18 -8.69
N GLU A 76 -2.74 -22.26 -9.18
CA GLU A 76 -1.37 -22.56 -9.62
C GLU A 76 -0.35 -22.08 -8.58
N ARG A 77 0.53 -22.99 -8.14
CA ARG A 77 1.62 -22.67 -7.20
C ARG A 77 2.76 -21.91 -7.90
N ASP A 78 3.09 -22.34 -9.12
CA ASP A 78 4.10 -21.69 -9.95
C ASP A 78 3.42 -20.61 -10.80
N PRO A 79 3.78 -19.33 -10.64
CA PRO A 79 3.17 -18.25 -11.39
C PRO A 79 3.38 -18.35 -12.91
N ALA A 80 4.38 -19.10 -13.36
CA ALA A 80 4.61 -19.37 -14.78
C ALA A 80 3.48 -20.18 -15.43
N ASN A 81 2.71 -20.92 -14.64
CA ASN A 81 1.61 -21.78 -15.11
C ASN A 81 0.24 -21.07 -15.09
N ILE A 82 0.17 -19.85 -14.59
CA ILE A 82 -1.10 -19.12 -14.51
C ILE A 82 -1.45 -18.55 -15.89
N PRO A 83 -2.55 -19.01 -16.53
CA PRO A 83 -2.85 -18.62 -17.91
C PRO A 83 -3.65 -17.31 -17.98
N TRP A 84 -3.04 -16.19 -17.62
CA TRP A 84 -3.68 -14.86 -17.62
C TRP A 84 -4.24 -14.47 -18.99
N HIS A 85 -3.59 -14.92 -20.08
CA HIS A 85 -4.03 -14.67 -21.46
C HIS A 85 -5.43 -15.22 -21.75
N GLN A 86 -5.87 -16.30 -21.08
CA GLN A 86 -7.22 -16.84 -21.24
C GLN A 86 -8.32 -15.89 -20.78
N ARG A 87 -7.98 -14.89 -19.96
CA ARG A 87 -8.88 -13.86 -19.45
C ARG A 87 -8.49 -12.47 -19.94
N GLU A 88 -7.57 -12.38 -20.91
CA GLU A 88 -7.11 -11.12 -21.50
C GLU A 88 -6.68 -10.11 -20.41
N VAL A 89 -5.93 -10.60 -19.40
CA VAL A 89 -5.47 -9.75 -18.29
C VAL A 89 -4.48 -8.73 -18.80
N ASP A 90 -4.77 -7.46 -18.57
CA ASP A 90 -3.87 -6.36 -18.88
C ASP A 90 -2.80 -6.21 -17.78
N ILE A 91 -3.22 -6.20 -16.50
CA ILE A 91 -2.34 -5.96 -15.36
C ILE A 91 -2.55 -7.07 -14.32
N VAL A 92 -1.46 -7.67 -13.86
CA VAL A 92 -1.48 -8.55 -12.68
C VAL A 92 -1.06 -7.75 -11.46
N ILE A 93 -1.86 -7.83 -10.39
CA ILE A 93 -1.45 -7.40 -9.06
C ILE A 93 -0.89 -8.61 -8.33
N GLU A 94 0.43 -8.59 -8.11
CA GLU A 94 1.16 -9.61 -7.38
C GLU A 94 1.03 -9.33 -5.87
N ALA A 95 0.18 -10.08 -5.19
CA ALA A 95 -0.20 -9.87 -3.79
C ALA A 95 0.12 -11.06 -2.87
N THR A 96 0.95 -12.01 -3.33
CA THR A 96 1.39 -13.16 -2.50
C THR A 96 2.47 -12.78 -1.48
N GLY A 97 3.25 -11.73 -1.76
CA GLY A 97 4.45 -11.35 -1.01
C GLY A 97 5.69 -12.21 -1.30
N PHE A 98 5.59 -13.23 -2.18
CA PHE A 98 6.71 -14.12 -2.52
C PHE A 98 7.48 -13.70 -3.77
N PHE A 99 6.81 -13.13 -4.76
CA PHE A 99 7.39 -12.77 -6.06
C PHE A 99 7.66 -11.26 -6.13
N THR A 100 8.48 -10.76 -5.20
CA THR A 100 8.80 -9.34 -5.08
C THR A 100 10.02 -8.92 -5.89
N ASP A 101 10.80 -9.87 -6.42
CA ASP A 101 11.89 -9.60 -7.36
C ASP A 101 11.31 -9.44 -8.78
N ARG A 102 11.85 -8.45 -9.53
CA ARG A 102 11.40 -8.12 -10.88
C ARG A 102 11.31 -9.33 -11.80
N ASP A 103 12.37 -10.14 -11.85
CA ASP A 103 12.42 -11.26 -12.79
C ASP A 103 11.47 -12.39 -12.40
N LYS A 104 11.26 -12.58 -11.09
CA LYS A 104 10.24 -13.51 -10.59
C LYS A 104 8.82 -13.05 -10.89
N ALA A 105 8.56 -11.75 -10.80
CA ALA A 105 7.24 -11.18 -11.12
C ALA A 105 7.00 -11.13 -12.63
N ALA A 106 8.04 -10.96 -13.44
CA ALA A 106 7.93 -10.88 -14.90
C ALA A 106 7.44 -12.18 -15.55
N VAL A 107 7.43 -13.32 -14.85
CA VAL A 107 6.84 -14.57 -15.34
C VAL A 107 5.34 -14.44 -15.63
N HIS A 108 4.64 -13.57 -14.94
CA HIS A 108 3.24 -13.25 -15.24
C HIS A 108 3.06 -12.64 -16.63
N ILE A 109 4.10 -11.96 -17.15
CA ILE A 109 4.11 -11.42 -18.52
C ILE A 109 4.56 -12.49 -19.50
N HIS A 110 5.76 -13.04 -19.28
CA HIS A 110 6.42 -13.89 -20.28
C HIS A 110 5.74 -15.25 -20.45
N SER A 111 5.26 -15.85 -19.37
CA SER A 111 4.59 -17.15 -19.38
C SER A 111 3.07 -17.00 -19.30
N GLY A 112 2.57 -16.14 -18.42
CA GLY A 112 1.14 -15.96 -18.20
C GLY A 112 0.41 -15.13 -19.27
N GLY A 113 1.14 -14.27 -19.99
CA GLY A 113 0.61 -13.43 -21.06
C GLY A 113 -0.13 -12.16 -20.60
N ALA A 114 0.10 -11.72 -19.37
CA ALA A 114 -0.31 -10.38 -18.92
C ALA A 114 0.58 -9.31 -19.56
N LYS A 115 0.10 -8.06 -19.65
CA LYS A 115 0.90 -6.98 -20.24
C LYS A 115 1.82 -6.32 -19.20
N ARG A 116 1.41 -6.21 -17.95
CA ARG A 116 2.10 -5.52 -16.86
C ARG A 116 1.92 -6.23 -15.52
N VAL A 117 2.81 -5.93 -14.58
CA VAL A 117 2.72 -6.41 -13.20
C VAL A 117 2.88 -5.24 -12.23
N ILE A 118 2.05 -5.20 -11.20
CA ILE A 118 2.19 -4.35 -10.03
C ILE A 118 2.50 -5.23 -8.82
N ILE A 119 3.67 -5.07 -8.23
CA ILE A 119 4.04 -5.75 -6.98
C ILE A 119 3.47 -4.98 -5.80
N SER A 120 2.65 -5.63 -4.97
CA SER A 120 2.01 -5.04 -3.78
C SER A 120 2.91 -5.08 -2.53
N ALA A 121 4.20 -4.94 -2.73
CA ALA A 121 5.23 -4.94 -1.69
C ALA A 121 6.46 -4.16 -2.20
N PRO A 122 7.44 -3.83 -1.33
CA PRO A 122 8.69 -3.26 -1.79
C PRO A 122 9.36 -4.18 -2.81
N GLY A 123 9.51 -3.67 -4.04
CA GLY A 123 10.11 -4.40 -5.14
C GLY A 123 11.64 -4.45 -5.04
N LYS A 124 12.21 -5.57 -5.51
CA LYS A 124 13.63 -5.73 -5.72
C LYS A 124 13.90 -5.72 -7.21
N ASN A 125 14.80 -4.85 -7.66
CA ASN A 125 15.14 -4.65 -9.08
C ASN A 125 13.94 -4.29 -9.97
N ASP A 126 12.85 -3.80 -9.40
CA ASP A 126 11.66 -3.33 -10.10
C ASP A 126 12.00 -2.21 -11.09
N ASP A 127 11.26 -2.13 -12.20
CA ASP A 127 11.51 -1.11 -13.23
C ASP A 127 11.26 0.30 -12.67
N LEU A 128 10.31 0.46 -11.76
CA LEU A 128 10.02 1.69 -11.03
C LEU A 128 9.22 1.40 -9.76
N THR A 129 9.65 1.95 -8.62
CA THR A 129 8.81 2.03 -7.42
C THR A 129 7.97 3.29 -7.50
N ILE A 130 6.63 3.17 -7.45
CA ILE A 130 5.69 4.27 -7.65
C ILE A 130 4.88 4.52 -6.39
N VAL A 131 4.86 5.76 -5.93
CA VAL A 131 3.91 6.28 -4.95
C VAL A 131 3.04 7.33 -5.63
N MET A 132 1.75 7.08 -5.66
CA MET A 132 0.78 7.96 -6.32
C MET A 132 0.82 9.37 -5.72
N GLY A 133 0.80 10.38 -6.60
CA GLY A 133 0.91 11.79 -6.23
C GLY A 133 2.32 12.27 -5.91
N VAL A 134 3.30 11.36 -5.79
CA VAL A 134 4.71 11.69 -5.49
C VAL A 134 5.57 11.58 -6.74
N ASN A 135 5.66 10.42 -7.35
CA ASN A 135 6.51 10.16 -8.51
C ASN A 135 5.82 9.39 -9.65
N ASP A 136 4.52 9.25 -9.61
CA ASP A 136 3.74 8.56 -10.64
C ASP A 136 3.87 9.19 -12.03
N SER A 137 4.25 10.48 -12.11
CA SER A 137 4.57 11.18 -13.35
C SER A 137 5.74 10.54 -14.11
N LEU A 138 6.64 9.83 -13.42
CA LEU A 138 7.80 9.16 -14.01
C LEU A 138 7.45 7.87 -14.76
N TYR A 139 6.23 7.34 -14.59
CA TYR A 139 5.83 6.11 -15.28
C TYR A 139 5.81 6.30 -16.81
N SER A 140 6.49 5.40 -17.50
CA SER A 140 6.53 5.31 -18.97
C SER A 140 6.12 3.89 -19.39
N PRO A 141 5.05 3.72 -20.19
CA PRO A 141 4.60 2.41 -20.64
C PRO A 141 5.66 1.62 -21.42
N ASP A 142 6.53 2.31 -22.15
CA ASP A 142 7.56 1.68 -22.97
C ASP A 142 8.75 1.13 -22.17
N LYS A 143 8.86 1.50 -20.90
CA LYS A 143 10.03 1.19 -20.06
C LYS A 143 9.67 0.39 -18.80
N HIS A 144 8.48 0.58 -18.25
CA HIS A 144 8.13 0.08 -16.93
C HIS A 144 7.03 -0.98 -17.04
N PHE A 145 7.47 -2.24 -17.06
CA PHE A 145 6.60 -3.42 -17.22
C PHE A 145 6.26 -4.07 -15.87
N VAL A 146 7.22 -4.07 -14.95
CA VAL A 146 7.08 -4.60 -13.60
C VAL A 146 7.37 -3.47 -12.61
N VAL A 147 6.32 -2.92 -12.03
CA VAL A 147 6.41 -1.81 -11.08
C VAL A 147 6.07 -2.25 -9.66
N SER A 148 6.58 -1.55 -8.67
CA SER A 148 6.22 -1.77 -7.27
C SER A 148 5.44 -0.57 -6.74
N ASN A 149 4.39 -0.81 -5.95
CA ASN A 149 3.71 0.27 -5.21
C ASN A 149 4.38 0.58 -3.85
N GLY A 150 5.58 0.04 -3.61
CA GLY A 150 6.26 0.17 -2.33
C GLY A 150 5.54 -0.59 -1.21
N SER A 151 5.62 -0.08 0.01
CA SER A 151 4.88 -0.59 1.16
C SER A 151 3.77 0.38 1.58
N CYS A 152 2.84 -0.08 2.42
CA CYS A 152 1.86 0.79 3.06
C CYS A 152 2.52 1.94 3.83
N THR A 153 3.61 1.66 4.53
CA THR A 153 4.40 2.68 5.26
C THR A 153 5.09 3.65 4.30
N THR A 154 5.60 3.19 3.14
CA THR A 154 6.17 4.08 2.12
C THR A 154 5.10 5.04 1.59
N ASN A 155 3.89 4.54 1.35
CA ASN A 155 2.75 5.36 0.92
C ASN A 155 2.28 6.33 2.01
N GLY A 156 2.36 5.94 3.29
CA GLY A 156 2.05 6.82 4.41
C GLY A 156 3.10 7.92 4.65
N LEU A 157 4.38 7.61 4.37
CA LEU A 157 5.50 8.51 4.63
C LEU A 157 5.76 9.48 3.47
N ALA A 158 5.76 8.99 2.22
CA ALA A 158 6.25 9.76 1.08
C ALA A 158 5.46 11.05 0.79
N PRO A 159 4.11 11.08 0.85
CA PRO A 159 3.35 12.31 0.68
C PRO A 159 3.71 13.37 1.74
N ALA A 160 3.82 12.97 3.00
CA ALA A 160 4.19 13.86 4.09
C ALA A 160 5.62 14.40 3.94
N ALA A 161 6.58 13.53 3.62
CA ALA A 161 7.97 13.91 3.39
C ALA A 161 8.12 14.83 2.17
N GLN A 162 7.35 14.60 1.10
CA GLN A 162 7.33 15.46 -0.08
C GLN A 162 6.91 16.88 0.25
N VAL A 163 5.80 17.07 0.96
CA VAL A 163 5.32 18.40 1.36
C VAL A 163 6.39 19.11 2.20
N LEU A 164 6.92 18.45 3.25
CA LEU A 164 7.95 19.05 4.09
C LEU A 164 9.22 19.39 3.30
N HIS A 165 9.63 18.53 2.37
CA HIS A 165 10.84 18.76 1.60
C HIS A 165 10.68 19.90 0.58
N GLN A 166 9.57 19.94 -0.14
CA GLN A 166 9.30 20.96 -1.16
C GLN A 166 9.13 22.36 -0.57
N HIS A 167 8.47 22.48 0.59
CA HIS A 167 8.20 23.79 1.20
C HIS A 167 9.32 24.28 2.13
N PHE A 168 10.03 23.37 2.79
CA PHE A 168 10.93 23.74 3.88
C PHE A 168 12.34 23.14 3.77
N GLY A 169 12.54 22.13 2.91
CA GLY A 169 13.81 21.43 2.73
C GLY A 169 14.16 20.52 3.93
N ILE A 170 14.06 19.20 3.77
CA ILE A 170 14.51 18.25 4.79
C ILE A 170 16.02 18.09 4.69
N LYS A 171 16.75 18.34 5.79
CA LYS A 171 18.18 18.07 5.92
C LYS A 171 18.42 16.60 6.28
N HIS A 172 17.82 16.16 7.36
CA HIS A 172 17.85 14.77 7.86
C HIS A 172 16.71 14.54 8.84
N GLY A 173 16.43 13.29 9.15
CA GLY A 173 15.40 12.96 10.13
C GLY A 173 15.34 11.48 10.50
N LEU A 174 14.50 11.23 11.49
CA LEU A 174 14.19 9.90 12.00
C LEU A 174 12.71 9.62 11.84
N MET A 175 12.39 8.44 11.40
CA MET A 175 11.02 7.95 11.25
C MET A 175 10.81 6.72 12.13
N ASN A 176 9.70 6.70 12.84
CA ASN A 176 9.15 5.49 13.42
C ASN A 176 7.76 5.26 12.84
N THR A 177 7.39 4.03 12.56
CA THR A 177 5.98 3.70 12.35
C THR A 177 5.49 2.82 13.49
N THR A 178 4.51 3.31 14.25
CA THR A 178 3.74 2.48 15.17
C THR A 178 2.68 1.78 14.34
N HIS A 179 2.91 0.49 14.09
CA HIS A 179 2.25 -0.26 13.03
C HIS A 179 1.37 -1.38 13.60
N ALA A 180 0.18 -1.51 13.07
CA ALA A 180 -0.68 -2.66 13.32
C ALA A 180 0.04 -3.98 13.04
N TYR A 181 -0.31 -5.06 13.75
CA TYR A 181 0.22 -6.38 13.45
C TYR A 181 -0.28 -6.87 12.07
N THR A 182 0.49 -7.72 11.45
CA THR A 182 0.16 -8.29 10.14
C THR A 182 0.37 -9.80 10.14
N ASN A 183 -0.09 -10.49 9.09
CA ASN A 183 0.06 -11.95 8.94
C ASN A 183 1.52 -12.43 8.89
N SER A 184 2.50 -11.51 8.81
CA SER A 184 3.93 -11.86 8.94
C SER A 184 4.37 -12.07 10.39
N GLN A 185 3.51 -11.79 11.36
CA GLN A 185 3.80 -11.97 12.79
C GLN A 185 3.08 -13.20 13.35
N ALA A 186 3.64 -13.75 14.41
CA ALA A 186 3.10 -14.92 15.09
C ALA A 186 1.91 -14.57 15.99
N LEU A 187 0.89 -15.44 16.02
CA LEU A 187 -0.21 -15.33 16.98
C LEU A 187 0.25 -15.72 18.39
N HIS A 188 1.02 -16.79 18.51
CA HIS A 188 1.73 -17.23 19.70
C HIS A 188 3.23 -17.33 19.41
N ASP A 189 4.06 -17.41 20.47
CA ASP A 189 5.50 -17.59 20.33
C ASP A 189 5.81 -18.81 19.45
N GLN A 190 6.58 -18.61 18.39
CA GLN A 190 6.98 -19.67 17.45
C GLN A 190 8.37 -19.38 16.89
N PRO A 191 9.08 -20.41 16.39
CA PRO A 191 10.38 -20.22 15.78
C PRO A 191 10.30 -19.29 14.56
N GLU A 192 11.07 -18.23 14.61
CA GLU A 192 11.23 -17.24 13.54
C GLU A 192 12.70 -16.84 13.41
N LYS A 193 13.11 -16.41 12.22
CA LYS A 193 14.48 -15.96 11.98
C LYS A 193 14.82 -14.71 12.79
N ASP A 194 13.88 -13.76 12.89
CA ASP A 194 13.97 -12.62 13.80
C ASP A 194 13.32 -13.00 15.13
N LEU A 195 14.12 -13.11 16.19
CA LEU A 195 13.65 -13.51 17.51
C LEU A 195 12.64 -12.52 18.12
N ARG A 196 12.62 -11.27 17.72
CA ARG A 196 11.58 -10.30 18.10
C ARG A 196 10.27 -10.60 17.38
N GLY A 197 10.33 -10.93 16.09
CA GLY A 197 9.17 -11.37 15.31
C GLY A 197 8.59 -12.71 15.75
N ALA A 198 9.38 -13.53 16.47
CA ALA A 198 8.96 -14.82 17.01
C ALA A 198 7.92 -14.73 18.15
N ARG A 199 7.65 -13.52 18.67
CA ARG A 199 6.81 -13.31 19.84
C ARG A 199 5.35 -13.01 19.44
N ALA A 200 4.43 -13.32 20.37
CA ALA A 200 2.99 -13.13 20.18
C ALA A 200 2.63 -11.67 19.86
N ALA A 201 2.12 -11.45 18.66
CA ALA A 201 1.85 -10.10 18.11
C ALA A 201 0.77 -9.33 18.87
N ALA A 202 -0.27 -10.01 19.34
CA ALA A 202 -1.40 -9.38 20.03
C ALA A 202 -1.14 -9.08 21.51
N LEU A 203 0.05 -9.41 22.04
CA LEU A 203 0.42 -9.21 23.45
C LEU A 203 1.64 -8.31 23.63
N SER A 204 2.34 -7.95 22.56
CA SER A 204 3.67 -7.37 22.67
C SER A 204 3.82 -6.12 21.78
N ILE A 205 4.61 -5.15 22.26
CA ILE A 205 5.19 -4.13 21.40
C ILE A 205 6.49 -4.71 20.84
N VAL A 206 6.57 -4.91 19.53
CA VAL A 206 7.69 -5.58 18.86
C VAL A 206 8.46 -4.59 17.99
N PRO A 207 9.72 -4.23 18.35
CA PRO A 207 10.59 -3.50 17.43
C PRO A 207 10.87 -4.35 16.19
N TYR A 208 10.64 -3.78 15.02
CA TYR A 208 10.73 -4.47 13.73
C TYR A 208 11.48 -3.62 12.71
N SER A 209 12.23 -4.22 11.83
CA SER A 209 12.91 -3.46 10.77
C SER A 209 11.88 -2.86 9.80
N SER A 210 12.17 -1.67 9.29
CA SER A 210 11.38 -1.03 8.24
C SER A 210 12.27 -0.57 7.10
N GLY A 211 11.93 -0.99 5.89
CA GLY A 211 12.58 -0.50 4.68
C GLY A 211 11.99 0.80 4.14
N ALA A 212 10.97 1.37 4.78
CA ALA A 212 10.22 2.50 4.23
C ALA A 212 11.06 3.77 4.05
N ALA A 213 11.92 4.10 5.03
CA ALA A 213 12.83 5.24 4.93
C ALA A 213 13.84 5.07 3.78
N LYS A 214 14.37 3.87 3.58
CA LYS A 214 15.26 3.56 2.44
C LYS A 214 14.49 3.59 1.11
N ALA A 215 13.25 3.09 1.08
CA ALA A 215 12.41 3.10 -0.10
C ALA A 215 12.04 4.53 -0.52
N LEU A 216 12.02 5.48 0.43
CA LEU A 216 11.76 6.89 0.13
C LEU A 216 12.77 7.48 -0.85
N GLY A 217 14.06 7.13 -0.75
CA GLY A 217 15.08 7.55 -1.71
C GLY A 217 14.85 7.07 -3.14
N LYS A 218 14.08 5.99 -3.35
CA LYS A 218 13.68 5.54 -4.69
C LYS A 218 12.59 6.42 -5.30
N VAL A 219 11.72 7.03 -4.48
CA VAL A 219 10.57 7.83 -4.95
C VAL A 219 10.80 9.33 -4.84
N ILE A 220 11.66 9.76 -3.92
CA ILE A 220 12.14 11.15 -3.76
C ILE A 220 13.68 11.10 -3.66
N PRO A 221 14.41 11.10 -4.79
CA PRO A 221 15.85 10.90 -4.81
C PRO A 221 16.63 11.89 -3.95
N GLU A 222 16.13 13.12 -3.80
CA GLU A 222 16.76 14.17 -2.97
C GLU A 222 16.80 13.80 -1.49
N LEU A 223 15.95 12.86 -1.05
CA LEU A 223 15.91 12.36 0.33
C LEU A 223 16.70 11.07 0.56
N ASP A 224 17.39 10.57 -0.47
CA ASP A 224 18.22 9.37 -0.30
C ASP A 224 19.29 9.58 0.76
N GLY A 225 19.36 8.64 1.72
CA GLY A 225 20.29 8.69 2.86
C GLY A 225 19.97 9.75 3.92
N ARG A 226 18.97 10.62 3.74
CA ARG A 226 18.63 11.67 4.72
C ARG A 226 17.68 11.20 5.82
N LEU A 227 16.94 10.12 5.58
CA LEU A 227 16.01 9.55 6.55
C LEU A 227 16.37 8.10 6.87
N THR A 228 16.22 7.74 8.13
CA THR A 228 16.29 6.35 8.60
C THR A 228 15.24 6.10 9.68
N GLY A 229 15.00 4.84 10.02
CA GLY A 229 14.02 4.52 11.05
C GLY A 229 13.69 3.04 11.15
N TYR A 230 12.69 2.76 11.97
CA TYR A 230 12.22 1.40 12.25
C TYR A 230 10.71 1.38 12.46
N SER A 231 10.17 0.21 12.74
CA SER A 231 8.76 0.00 13.08
C SER A 231 8.63 -0.50 14.52
N LEU A 232 7.60 -0.05 15.21
CA LEU A 232 7.09 -0.69 16.43
C LEU A 232 5.77 -1.36 16.08
N ARG A 233 5.73 -2.69 16.06
CA ARG A 233 4.48 -3.43 15.93
C ARG A 233 3.75 -3.40 17.26
N VAL A 234 2.44 -3.11 17.22
CA VAL A 234 1.61 -2.96 18.42
C VAL A 234 0.38 -3.86 18.33
N PRO A 235 -0.26 -4.21 19.47
CA PRO A 235 -1.46 -5.05 19.53
C PRO A 235 -2.72 -4.36 18.99
N VAL A 236 -2.67 -3.85 17.76
CA VAL A 236 -3.76 -3.19 17.04
C VAL A 236 -3.90 -3.90 15.70
N PRO A 237 -5.13 -4.28 15.29
CA PRO A 237 -5.32 -5.12 14.09
C PRO A 237 -5.20 -4.37 12.77
N VAL A 238 -5.46 -3.08 12.75
CA VAL A 238 -5.46 -2.22 11.55
C VAL A 238 -5.26 -0.76 11.95
N VAL A 239 -4.89 0.05 11.00
CA VAL A 239 -4.48 1.46 11.11
C VAL A 239 -3.15 1.61 11.84
N SER A 240 -2.25 2.26 11.18
CA SER A 240 -0.89 2.53 11.61
C SER A 240 -0.62 4.04 11.58
N ILE A 241 0.48 4.46 12.19
CA ILE A 241 0.87 5.86 12.21
C ILE A 241 2.36 6.02 11.94
N VAL A 242 2.72 6.92 11.06
CA VAL A 242 4.09 7.40 10.88
C VAL A 242 4.35 8.53 11.88
N ASP A 243 5.36 8.39 12.68
CA ASP A 243 5.96 9.41 13.53
C ASP A 243 7.26 9.87 12.84
N LEU A 244 7.24 11.07 12.26
CA LEU A 244 8.35 11.62 11.50
C LEU A 244 8.92 12.85 12.23
N THR A 245 10.19 12.80 12.60
CA THR A 245 10.93 13.93 13.15
C THR A 245 12.04 14.32 12.18
N VAL A 246 12.04 15.57 11.72
CA VAL A 246 13.00 16.08 10.73
C VAL A 246 13.61 17.41 11.17
N THR A 247 14.85 17.65 10.73
CA THR A 247 15.46 18.99 10.75
C THR A 247 15.28 19.61 9.36
N LEU A 248 14.65 20.78 9.33
CA LEU A 248 14.39 21.56 8.13
C LEU A 248 15.52 22.52 7.79
N ALA A 249 15.56 22.98 6.54
CA ALA A 249 16.59 23.93 6.05
C ALA A 249 16.37 25.37 6.58
N ARG A 250 15.14 25.73 6.94
CA ARG A 250 14.79 27.02 7.53
C ARG A 250 13.95 26.86 8.79
N GLU A 251 13.84 27.91 9.56
CA GLU A 251 12.93 28.01 10.68
C GLU A 251 11.48 28.08 10.19
N VAL A 252 10.58 27.47 10.97
CA VAL A 252 9.15 27.38 10.71
C VAL A 252 8.36 27.43 12.02
N THR A 253 7.08 27.74 11.91
CA THR A 253 6.09 27.53 12.97
C THR A 253 5.27 26.27 12.70
N ALA A 254 4.62 25.72 13.73
CA ALA A 254 3.70 24.61 13.56
C ALA A 254 2.53 24.97 12.60
N GLU A 255 2.07 26.22 12.67
CA GLU A 255 1.00 26.71 11.77
C GLU A 255 1.44 26.77 10.30
N GLU A 256 2.66 27.23 10.00
CA GLU A 256 3.20 27.19 8.64
C GLU A 256 3.26 25.76 8.10
N VAL A 257 3.70 24.81 8.92
CA VAL A 257 3.76 23.38 8.55
C VAL A 257 2.37 22.84 8.31
N ASN A 258 1.41 23.10 9.19
CA ASN A 258 0.04 22.66 9.05
C ASN A 258 -0.65 23.26 7.84
N ASN A 259 -0.40 24.54 7.53
CA ASN A 259 -0.94 25.19 6.34
C ASN A 259 -0.43 24.55 5.05
N ALA A 260 0.86 24.23 4.95
CA ALA A 260 1.41 23.53 3.79
C ALA A 260 0.72 22.16 3.57
N PHE A 261 0.42 21.43 4.65
CA PHE A 261 -0.32 20.18 4.55
C PHE A 261 -1.79 20.36 4.17
N ARG A 262 -2.49 21.35 4.71
CA ARG A 262 -3.88 21.67 4.33
C ARG A 262 -3.99 22.01 2.83
N GLU A 263 -3.07 22.84 2.34
CA GLU A 263 -3.02 23.22 0.92
C GLU A 263 -2.76 22.00 0.01
N ALA A 264 -1.76 21.17 0.37
CA ALA A 264 -1.41 19.97 -0.39
C ALA A 264 -2.54 18.92 -0.39
N ALA A 265 -3.28 18.79 0.70
CA ALA A 265 -4.43 17.88 0.81
C ALA A 265 -5.65 18.37 0.00
N ALA A 266 -5.82 19.70 -0.12
CA ALA A 266 -6.96 20.30 -0.81
C ALA A 266 -6.81 20.33 -2.34
N ALA A 267 -5.57 20.42 -2.85
CA ALA A 267 -5.31 20.63 -4.28
C ALA A 267 -4.03 19.93 -4.75
N GLY A 268 -3.84 19.86 -6.07
CA GLY A 268 -2.64 19.31 -6.70
C GLY A 268 -2.59 17.78 -6.72
N PRO A 269 -1.40 17.20 -6.92
CA PRO A 269 -1.25 15.76 -7.14
C PRO A 269 -1.56 14.91 -5.90
N LEU A 270 -1.50 15.49 -4.70
CA LEU A 270 -1.77 14.79 -3.45
C LEU A 270 -3.25 14.83 -3.02
N LYS A 271 -4.11 15.54 -3.75
CA LYS A 271 -5.55 15.58 -3.46
C LYS A 271 -6.15 14.18 -3.50
N GLY A 272 -6.84 13.78 -2.41
CA GLY A 272 -7.42 12.45 -2.25
C GLY A 272 -6.41 11.36 -1.84
N ILE A 273 -5.11 11.67 -1.81
CA ILE A 273 -4.03 10.78 -1.37
C ILE A 273 -3.54 11.21 0.02
N LEU A 274 -3.30 12.50 0.19
CA LEU A 274 -2.99 13.13 1.47
C LEU A 274 -4.28 13.67 2.09
N GLY A 275 -4.43 13.49 3.40
CA GLY A 275 -5.45 14.11 4.22
C GLY A 275 -4.85 14.97 5.31
N TYR A 276 -5.69 15.77 5.95
CA TYR A 276 -5.36 16.59 7.10
C TYR A 276 -6.54 16.61 8.06
N SER A 277 -6.29 16.53 9.37
CA SER A 277 -7.32 16.60 10.41
C SER A 277 -6.86 17.50 11.56
N ASP A 278 -7.77 18.35 12.03
CA ASP A 278 -7.66 19.11 13.28
C ASP A 278 -8.56 18.51 14.38
N GLU A 279 -9.10 17.31 14.18
CA GLU A 279 -9.93 16.62 15.14
C GLU A 279 -9.10 15.71 16.05
N PRO A 280 -9.47 15.56 17.34
CA PRO A 280 -8.76 14.69 18.30
C PRO A 280 -9.11 13.22 18.10
N LEU A 281 -8.69 12.64 16.96
CA LEU A 281 -9.02 11.29 16.53
C LEU A 281 -7.93 10.28 16.94
N VAL A 282 -8.31 8.99 16.90
CA VAL A 282 -7.44 7.85 17.18
C VAL A 282 -7.48 6.84 16.04
N SER A 283 -6.67 5.79 16.12
CA SER A 283 -6.51 4.81 15.02
C SER A 283 -7.83 4.22 14.51
N SER A 284 -8.77 3.90 15.39
CA SER A 284 -10.07 3.32 15.00
C SER A 284 -10.93 4.22 14.12
N ASP A 285 -10.74 5.55 14.21
CA ASP A 285 -11.52 6.52 13.44
C ASP A 285 -11.05 6.60 11.98
N TYR A 286 -9.85 6.12 11.69
CA TYR A 286 -9.26 6.09 10.34
C TYR A 286 -9.41 4.73 9.65
N GLN A 287 -10.09 3.76 10.28
CA GLN A 287 -10.34 2.47 9.67
C GLN A 287 -11.26 2.63 8.44
N GLY A 288 -10.82 2.09 7.30
CA GLY A 288 -11.54 2.23 6.03
C GLY A 288 -11.29 3.56 5.31
N ASP A 289 -10.39 4.41 5.81
CA ASP A 289 -10.01 5.63 5.07
C ASP A 289 -9.16 5.26 3.84
N PRO A 290 -9.57 5.65 2.62
CA PRO A 290 -8.84 5.31 1.40
C PRO A 290 -7.56 6.13 1.17
N ARG A 291 -7.34 7.19 1.93
CA ARG A 291 -6.15 8.04 1.77
C ARG A 291 -4.89 7.33 2.27
N SER A 292 -3.77 7.63 1.65
CA SER A 292 -2.48 7.01 1.98
C SER A 292 -1.83 7.57 3.25
N SER A 293 -2.10 8.83 3.57
CA SER A 293 -1.45 9.58 4.64
C SER A 293 -2.37 10.67 5.13
N ILE A 294 -2.70 10.70 6.43
CA ILE A 294 -3.58 11.73 7.01
C ILE A 294 -2.82 12.41 8.13
N ILE A 295 -2.46 13.67 7.94
CA ILE A 295 -1.72 14.46 8.92
C ILE A 295 -2.60 14.80 10.11
N ASP A 296 -2.11 14.50 11.29
CA ASP A 296 -2.68 14.92 12.57
C ASP A 296 -2.15 16.32 12.91
N GLY A 297 -2.94 17.35 12.57
CA GLY A 297 -2.52 18.73 12.76
C GLY A 297 -2.35 19.14 14.21
N LEU A 298 -3.09 18.50 15.14
CA LEU A 298 -2.97 18.77 16.58
C LEU A 298 -1.65 18.25 17.16
N SER A 299 -1.01 17.30 16.50
CA SER A 299 0.24 16.68 16.95
C SER A 299 1.50 17.27 16.32
N THR A 300 1.38 18.33 15.52
CA THR A 300 2.54 19.00 14.92
C THR A 300 3.32 19.78 15.96
N LEU A 301 4.60 19.45 16.14
CA LEU A 301 5.49 20.10 17.10
C LEU A 301 6.70 20.71 16.40
N VAL A 302 7.14 21.87 16.88
CA VAL A 302 8.36 22.53 16.42
C VAL A 302 9.23 22.88 17.65
N ILE A 303 10.51 22.53 17.58
CA ILE A 303 11.49 22.88 18.62
C ILE A 303 12.75 23.46 17.96
N GLY A 304 13.36 24.46 18.60
CA GLY A 304 14.56 25.11 18.06
C GLY A 304 14.37 25.77 16.71
N GLY A 305 13.12 26.11 16.34
CA GLY A 305 12.74 26.78 15.12
C GLY A 305 12.70 25.87 13.88
N ASN A 306 13.48 24.81 13.80
CA ASN A 306 13.58 24.00 12.57
C ASN A 306 13.55 22.48 12.78
N MET A 307 13.45 21.98 13.98
CA MET A 307 13.17 20.57 14.25
C MET A 307 11.67 20.39 14.35
N VAL A 308 11.12 19.66 13.41
CA VAL A 308 9.67 19.43 13.25
C VAL A 308 9.35 17.98 13.49
N LYS A 309 8.30 17.72 14.26
CA LYS A 309 7.69 16.40 14.44
C LYS A 309 6.25 16.44 13.95
N ILE A 310 5.89 15.45 13.14
CA ILE A 310 4.52 15.25 12.65
C ILE A 310 4.06 13.82 12.87
N LEU A 311 2.76 13.63 12.95
CA LEU A 311 2.12 12.32 12.90
C LEU A 311 1.28 12.22 11.63
N ALA A 312 1.35 11.07 10.97
CA ALA A 312 0.55 10.77 9.77
C ALA A 312 -0.10 9.40 9.90
N TRP A 313 -1.42 9.39 9.98
CA TRP A 313 -2.26 8.18 10.06
C TRP A 313 -2.42 7.53 8.70
N TYR A 314 -2.57 6.21 8.65
CA TYR A 314 -2.90 5.47 7.44
C TYR A 314 -3.54 4.12 7.76
N ASP A 315 -4.61 3.78 7.03
CA ASP A 315 -5.10 2.41 7.03
C ASP A 315 -4.14 1.58 6.15
N ASN A 316 -3.31 0.78 6.81
CA ASN A 316 -2.25 0.01 6.15
C ASN A 316 -2.75 -1.09 5.21
N GLU A 317 -4.04 -1.44 5.27
CA GLU A 317 -4.66 -2.39 4.35
C GLU A 317 -5.54 -1.67 3.32
N TRP A 318 -6.51 -0.88 3.76
CA TRP A 318 -7.49 -0.24 2.88
C TRP A 318 -6.89 0.90 2.05
N GLY A 319 -6.18 1.83 2.68
CA GLY A 319 -5.51 2.93 1.96
C GLY A 319 -4.51 2.40 0.93
N PHE A 320 -3.72 1.40 1.29
CA PHE A 320 -2.76 0.77 0.39
C PHE A 320 -3.45 0.04 -0.79
N SER A 321 -4.54 -0.67 -0.53
CA SER A 321 -5.30 -1.38 -1.58
C SER A 321 -5.96 -0.41 -2.57
N ASN A 322 -6.44 0.73 -2.11
CA ASN A 322 -6.93 1.81 -2.98
C ASN A 322 -5.81 2.36 -3.88
N ARG A 323 -4.59 2.51 -3.37
CA ARG A 323 -3.44 2.95 -4.20
C ARG A 323 -3.07 1.93 -5.27
N LEU A 324 -3.20 0.64 -5.01
CA LEU A 324 -3.00 -0.40 -6.05
C LEU A 324 -4.03 -0.28 -7.17
N VAL A 325 -5.28 0.04 -6.84
CA VAL A 325 -6.35 0.29 -7.84
C VAL A 325 -6.04 1.55 -8.63
N ASP A 326 -5.69 2.65 -7.97
CA ASP A 326 -5.34 3.92 -8.64
C ASP A 326 -4.13 3.76 -9.56
N LEU A 327 -3.12 3.02 -9.11
CA LEU A 327 -1.93 2.73 -9.91
C LEU A 327 -2.28 1.93 -11.17
N ALA A 328 -3.11 0.89 -11.05
CA ALA A 328 -3.57 0.10 -12.19
C ALA A 328 -4.36 0.96 -13.20
N LEU A 329 -5.24 1.83 -12.70
CA LEU A 329 -6.00 2.78 -13.53
C LEU A 329 -5.10 3.80 -14.22
N MET A 330 -4.12 4.36 -13.51
CA MET A 330 -3.16 5.32 -14.07
C MET A 330 -2.32 4.68 -15.17
N MET A 331 -1.79 3.48 -14.94
CA MET A 331 -1.02 2.73 -15.93
C MET A 331 -1.85 2.47 -17.19
N ALA A 332 -3.07 1.99 -17.03
CA ALA A 332 -3.96 1.70 -18.17
C ALA A 332 -4.35 2.96 -18.98
N ARG A 333 -4.47 4.11 -18.34
CA ARG A 333 -4.75 5.40 -19.03
C ARG A 333 -3.58 5.89 -19.88
N ARG A 334 -2.34 5.63 -19.43
CA ARG A 334 -1.12 6.06 -20.15
C ARG A 334 -0.72 5.10 -21.29
N GLU A 335 -1.33 3.91 -21.36
CA GLU A 335 -1.15 2.96 -22.47
C GLU A 335 -2.09 3.23 -23.67
N ARG A 336 -3.08 4.10 -23.49
CA ARG A 336 -4.01 4.56 -24.55
C ARG A 336 -3.47 5.77 -25.26
#